data_e65010491b6aa003bb83f69a4592e846
#
_entry.id   e65010491b6aa003bb83f69a4592e846
#
_cell.length_a   1.000
_cell.length_b   1.000
_cell.length_c   1.000
_cell.angle_alpha   90.00
_cell.angle_beta   90.00
_cell.angle_gamma   90.00
#
_symmetry.space_group_name_H-M   'P 1'
#
loop_
_entity.id
_entity.type
_entity.pdbx_description
1 polymer ?
#
loop_
_entity_poly.entity_id
_entity_poly.type
_entity_poly.pdbx_seq_one_letter_code
_entity_poly.pdbx_strand_id
1 'polypeptide(L)'
;LTKKANRLRNDCLTIFSATQMGHGGGTMSIIEIITALYFHHLKFDPQNVDWRERDRLVLSKAHCCEVLYAALVELGVFPCDTLGTYYRFGSPFQGHADRWCTPGIDYSGGSLGQGLSFAAGMAMAEKLRSDARAKSAVQTGFIQRYIVRDEPSCRSYCVLGDGELHEGMVWEAAMFAAKYKLDNLIAIVDYNKFSLDGPTNAIMNLEPLVDKWKAFGWWVIEIDGHDLRQVADALDLACRLYGDYRPKCFIAHTVKGHGIPAWEAEHLHLGRGEVIKKGVQEGRERYADL
;
A
#
# COMPACT_ATOMS: atom_id res chain seq x y z
N LEU A 1 -9.70 -2.96 14.52
CA LEU A 1 -9.26 -3.13 13.13
C LEU A 1 -10.08 -4.20 12.40
N THR A 2 -10.36 -5.37 12.99
CA THR A 2 -11.09 -6.46 12.31
C THR A 2 -12.44 -6.02 11.72
N LYS A 3 -13.23 -5.24 12.47
CA LYS A 3 -14.49 -4.69 11.93
C LYS A 3 -14.26 -3.79 10.72
N LYS A 4 -13.18 -3.00 10.72
CA LYS A 4 -12.82 -2.15 9.57
C LYS A 4 -12.39 -2.98 8.36
N ALA A 5 -11.58 -4.03 8.56
CA ALA A 5 -11.19 -4.94 7.48
C ALA A 5 -12.40 -5.61 6.82
N ASN A 6 -13.35 -6.09 7.63
CA ASN A 6 -14.59 -6.68 7.11
C ASN A 6 -15.45 -5.65 6.37
N ARG A 7 -15.49 -4.40 6.85
CA ARG A 7 -16.18 -3.31 6.16
C ARG A 7 -15.54 -3.03 4.79
N LEU A 8 -14.21 -2.92 4.74
CA LEU A 8 -13.51 -2.71 3.46
C LEU A 8 -13.74 -3.87 2.47
N ARG A 9 -13.81 -5.13 2.96
CA ARG A 9 -14.19 -6.27 2.10
C ARG A 9 -15.58 -6.08 1.51
N ASN A 10 -16.57 -5.76 2.33
CA ASN A 10 -17.94 -5.54 1.87
C ASN A 10 -18.05 -4.37 0.87
N ASP A 11 -17.31 -3.29 1.09
CA ASP A 11 -17.29 -2.15 0.19
C ASP A 11 -16.61 -2.50 -1.15
N CYS A 12 -15.52 -3.28 -1.13
CA CYS A 12 -14.93 -3.85 -2.34
C CYS A 12 -15.90 -4.78 -3.08
N LEU A 13 -16.64 -5.63 -2.36
CA LEU A 13 -17.68 -6.48 -2.98
C LEU A 13 -18.80 -5.64 -3.61
N THR A 14 -19.12 -4.48 -3.05
CA THR A 14 -20.08 -3.54 -3.64
C THR A 14 -19.54 -2.96 -4.94
N ILE A 15 -18.26 -2.56 -4.99
CA ILE A 15 -17.59 -2.12 -6.23
C ILE A 15 -17.65 -3.21 -7.29
N PHE A 16 -17.24 -4.43 -6.97
CA PHE A 16 -17.23 -5.56 -7.91
C PHE A 16 -18.64 -5.95 -8.38
N SER A 17 -19.63 -5.85 -7.49
CA SER A 17 -21.04 -6.09 -7.85
C SER A 17 -21.57 -5.09 -8.87
N ALA A 18 -21.19 -3.81 -8.73
CA ALA A 18 -21.65 -2.74 -9.61
C ALA A 18 -21.09 -2.83 -11.03
N THR A 19 -19.86 -3.29 -11.18
CA THR A 19 -19.15 -3.33 -12.47
C THR A 19 -19.07 -4.70 -13.10
N GLN A 20 -19.28 -5.77 -12.33
CA GLN A 20 -19.05 -7.16 -12.72
C GLN A 20 -17.63 -7.42 -13.26
N MET A 21 -16.65 -6.60 -12.84
CA MET A 21 -15.24 -6.72 -13.19
C MET A 21 -14.36 -6.06 -12.14
N GLY A 22 -13.07 -6.45 -12.08
CA GLY A 22 -12.05 -5.84 -11.23
C GLY A 22 -10.96 -6.82 -10.83
N HIS A 23 -9.95 -6.32 -10.12
CA HIS A 23 -8.77 -7.08 -9.71
C HIS A 23 -8.95 -7.71 -8.31
N GLY A 24 -10.00 -8.52 -8.17
CA GLY A 24 -10.45 -9.05 -6.89
C GLY A 24 -9.37 -9.77 -6.08
N GLY A 25 -8.53 -10.58 -6.72
CA GLY A 25 -7.50 -11.35 -6.02
C GLY A 25 -6.48 -10.48 -5.30
N GLY A 26 -5.87 -9.58 -6.03
CA GLY A 26 -4.85 -8.68 -5.46
C GLY A 26 -5.43 -7.62 -4.52
N THR A 27 -6.69 -7.23 -4.69
CA THR A 27 -7.40 -6.33 -3.80
C THR A 27 -7.67 -7.00 -2.45
N MET A 28 -8.18 -8.25 -2.47
CA MET A 28 -8.48 -9.00 -1.25
C MET A 28 -7.22 -9.42 -0.47
N SER A 29 -6.08 -9.62 -1.15
CA SER A 29 -4.83 -9.99 -0.47
C SER A 29 -4.27 -8.89 0.43
N ILE A 30 -4.63 -7.62 0.21
CA ILE A 30 -4.07 -6.48 0.96
C ILE A 30 -5.08 -5.75 1.86
N ILE A 31 -6.25 -6.31 2.09
CA ILE A 31 -7.28 -5.68 2.94
C ILE A 31 -6.73 -5.35 4.33
N GLU A 32 -6.08 -6.29 5.00
CA GLU A 32 -5.53 -6.11 6.34
C GLU A 32 -4.42 -5.04 6.35
N ILE A 33 -3.56 -5.06 5.33
CA ILE A 33 -2.47 -4.09 5.17
C ILE A 33 -3.03 -2.67 5.03
N ILE A 34 -3.99 -2.46 4.13
CA ILE A 34 -4.62 -1.15 3.92
C ILE A 34 -5.44 -0.73 5.13
N THR A 35 -6.10 -1.70 5.80
CA THR A 35 -6.83 -1.42 7.05
C THR A 35 -5.88 -0.93 8.15
N ALA A 36 -4.76 -1.60 8.36
CA ALA A 36 -3.78 -1.18 9.36
C ALA A 36 -3.17 0.18 9.02
N LEU A 37 -2.88 0.43 7.74
CA LEU A 37 -2.37 1.71 7.29
C LEU A 37 -3.35 2.85 7.60
N TYR A 38 -4.57 2.82 7.08
CA TYR A 38 -5.50 3.95 7.18
C TYR A 38 -6.17 4.10 8.55
N PHE A 39 -6.41 3.01 9.29
CA PHE A 39 -7.20 3.08 10.53
C PHE A 39 -6.38 2.92 11.81
N HIS A 40 -5.08 2.71 11.70
CA HIS A 40 -4.19 2.64 12.85
C HIS A 40 -2.95 3.51 12.71
N HIS A 41 -2.37 3.60 11.52
CA HIS A 41 -0.97 4.01 11.42
C HIS A 41 -0.74 5.34 10.68
N LEU A 42 -1.34 5.54 9.51
CA LEU A 42 -1.09 6.72 8.69
C LEU A 42 -1.55 8.01 9.38
N LYS A 43 -0.67 8.98 9.35
CA LYS A 43 -0.99 10.37 9.63
C LYS A 43 -1.79 10.94 8.46
N PHE A 44 -3.11 10.78 8.53
CA PHE A 44 -4.04 11.15 7.47
C PHE A 44 -5.26 11.87 8.06
N ASP A 45 -5.66 12.99 7.47
CA ASP A 45 -6.85 13.75 7.85
C ASP A 45 -7.88 13.69 6.71
N PRO A 46 -9.01 12.99 6.88
CA PRO A 46 -10.04 12.90 5.84
C PRO A 46 -10.74 14.23 5.55
N GLN A 47 -10.67 15.22 6.46
CA GLN A 47 -11.20 16.56 6.25
C GLN A 47 -10.21 17.49 5.52
N ASN A 48 -8.93 17.09 5.43
CA ASN A 48 -7.88 17.83 4.75
C ASN A 48 -6.92 16.85 4.04
N VAL A 49 -7.43 16.21 3.00
CA VAL A 49 -6.68 15.21 2.23
C VAL A 49 -5.42 15.76 1.54
N ASP A 50 -5.33 17.07 1.38
CA ASP A 50 -4.16 17.75 0.81
C ASP A 50 -3.19 18.26 1.89
N TRP A 51 -3.41 17.91 3.15
CA TRP A 51 -2.52 18.29 4.24
C TRP A 51 -1.07 17.93 3.94
N ARG A 52 -0.22 18.92 3.89
CA ARG A 52 1.14 18.78 3.39
C ARG A 52 2.02 17.86 4.23
N GLU A 53 1.78 17.79 5.54
CA GLU A 53 2.58 17.01 6.49
C GLU A 53 1.97 15.64 6.81
N ARG A 54 0.93 15.22 6.06
CA ARG A 54 0.40 13.87 6.17
C ARG A 54 1.36 12.85 5.57
N ASP A 55 1.28 11.61 6.02
CA ASP A 55 1.97 10.50 5.40
C ASP A 55 1.52 10.30 3.94
N ARG A 56 2.37 9.66 3.15
CA ARG A 56 2.12 9.36 1.73
C ARG A 56 1.98 7.87 1.53
N LEU A 57 0.92 7.46 0.84
CA LEU A 57 0.69 6.08 0.47
C LEU A 57 0.70 5.91 -1.05
N VAL A 58 1.67 5.16 -1.54
CA VAL A 58 1.79 4.76 -2.95
C VAL A 58 1.34 3.29 -3.06
N LEU A 59 0.19 3.07 -3.68
CA LEU A 59 -0.19 1.73 -4.11
C LEU A 59 0.46 1.46 -5.46
N SER A 60 1.64 0.83 -5.46
CA SER A 60 2.41 0.57 -6.69
C SER A 60 1.70 -0.43 -7.59
N LYS A 61 1.09 -1.48 -7.01
CA LYS A 61 0.12 -2.36 -7.69
C LYS A 61 -1.25 -1.66 -7.87
N ALA A 62 -1.26 -0.56 -8.63
CA ALA A 62 -2.38 0.37 -8.73
C ALA A 62 -3.69 -0.22 -9.27
N HIS A 63 -3.63 -1.42 -9.85
CA HIS A 63 -4.79 -2.19 -10.27
C HIS A 63 -5.65 -2.69 -9.09
N CYS A 64 -5.11 -2.71 -7.87
CA CYS A 64 -5.84 -3.09 -6.65
C CYS A 64 -6.44 -1.87 -5.94
N CYS A 65 -6.84 -0.85 -6.70
CA CYS A 65 -7.32 0.44 -6.18
C CYS A 65 -8.67 0.35 -5.45
N GLU A 66 -9.44 -0.72 -5.65
CA GLU A 66 -10.75 -0.88 -5.04
C GLU A 66 -10.69 -0.78 -3.51
N VAL A 67 -9.64 -1.34 -2.89
CA VAL A 67 -9.48 -1.23 -1.43
C VAL A 67 -9.12 0.18 -0.97
N LEU A 68 -8.41 0.98 -1.79
CA LEU A 68 -8.17 2.38 -1.46
C LEU A 68 -9.46 3.19 -1.50
N TYR A 69 -10.31 2.96 -2.50
CA TYR A 69 -11.60 3.62 -2.61
C TYR A 69 -12.52 3.26 -1.46
N ALA A 70 -12.58 1.97 -1.09
CA ALA A 70 -13.28 1.51 0.09
C ALA A 70 -12.77 2.20 1.38
N ALA A 71 -11.46 2.33 1.54
CA ALA A 71 -10.86 3.00 2.70
C ALA A 71 -11.21 4.51 2.74
N LEU A 72 -11.15 5.21 1.60
CA LEU A 72 -11.51 6.64 1.52
C LEU A 72 -13.00 6.89 1.80
N VAL A 73 -13.87 5.98 1.36
CA VAL A 73 -15.32 6.03 1.69
C VAL A 73 -15.52 5.78 3.19
N GLU A 74 -14.91 4.76 3.76
CA GLU A 74 -15.04 4.44 5.20
C GLU A 74 -14.43 5.51 6.12
N LEU A 75 -13.50 6.32 5.61
CA LEU A 75 -12.96 7.52 6.27
C LEU A 75 -13.86 8.76 6.10
N GLY A 76 -14.88 8.70 5.24
CA GLY A 76 -15.78 9.82 4.98
C GLY A 76 -15.24 10.85 3.98
N VAL A 77 -14.20 10.54 3.21
CA VAL A 77 -13.72 11.41 2.11
C VAL A 77 -14.72 11.43 0.95
N PHE A 78 -15.40 10.32 0.71
CA PHE A 78 -16.46 10.19 -0.30
C PHE A 78 -17.72 9.58 0.31
N PRO A 79 -18.91 9.91 -0.24
CA PRO A 79 -20.16 9.24 0.14
C PRO A 79 -20.16 7.76 -0.31
N CYS A 80 -20.90 6.90 0.41
CA CYS A 80 -20.93 5.46 0.15
C CYS A 80 -21.46 5.09 -1.24
N ASP A 81 -22.37 5.86 -1.80
CA ASP A 81 -22.94 5.63 -3.14
C ASP A 81 -21.92 5.81 -4.27
N THR A 82 -20.81 6.52 -4.00
CA THR A 82 -19.69 6.67 -4.94
C THR A 82 -19.06 5.31 -5.31
N LEU A 83 -19.09 4.31 -4.41
CA LEU A 83 -18.58 2.95 -4.71
C LEU A 83 -19.23 2.32 -5.95
N GLY A 84 -20.53 2.58 -6.14
CA GLY A 84 -21.29 2.09 -7.30
C GLY A 84 -20.95 2.78 -8.63
N THR A 85 -20.12 3.82 -8.62
CA THR A 85 -19.74 4.57 -9.82
C THR A 85 -18.40 4.13 -10.43
N TYR A 86 -17.71 3.19 -9.80
CA TYR A 86 -16.43 2.65 -10.27
C TYR A 86 -16.45 2.28 -11.75
N TYR A 87 -15.42 2.64 -12.51
CA TYR A 87 -15.33 2.50 -13.98
C TYR A 87 -16.36 3.27 -14.81
N ARG A 88 -17.24 4.05 -14.22
CA ARG A 88 -18.18 4.87 -14.98
C ARG A 88 -17.54 6.17 -15.45
N PHE A 89 -17.96 6.64 -16.60
CA PHE A 89 -17.51 7.95 -17.10
C PHE A 89 -17.86 9.07 -16.10
N GLY A 90 -16.89 9.92 -15.79
CA GLY A 90 -17.03 11.01 -14.82
C GLY A 90 -16.90 10.58 -13.35
N SER A 91 -16.75 9.29 -13.06
CA SER A 91 -16.49 8.82 -11.69
C SER A 91 -15.08 9.24 -11.21
N PRO A 92 -14.92 9.60 -9.93
CA PRO A 92 -13.59 9.77 -9.35
C PRO A 92 -12.86 8.42 -9.19
N PHE A 93 -13.58 7.28 -9.21
CA PHE A 93 -13.03 5.94 -8.99
C PHE A 93 -12.70 5.27 -10.32
N GLN A 94 -11.46 5.47 -10.75
CA GLN A 94 -10.92 4.91 -11.98
C GLN A 94 -10.45 3.46 -11.79
N GLY A 95 -10.24 2.71 -12.89
CA GLY A 95 -9.78 1.32 -12.86
C GLY A 95 -8.35 1.10 -12.36
N HIS A 96 -7.58 2.16 -12.27
CA HIS A 96 -6.31 2.27 -11.57
C HIS A 96 -6.34 3.55 -10.75
N ALA A 97 -5.67 3.54 -9.61
CA ALA A 97 -5.61 4.71 -8.74
C ALA A 97 -5.04 5.93 -9.49
N ASP A 98 -5.75 7.05 -9.45
CA ASP A 98 -5.36 8.30 -10.11
C ASP A 98 -5.52 9.49 -9.17
N ARG A 99 -4.39 10.15 -8.85
CA ARG A 99 -4.37 11.27 -7.91
C ARG A 99 -5.13 12.52 -8.41
N TRP A 100 -5.30 12.66 -9.71
CA TRP A 100 -6.00 13.81 -10.30
C TRP A 100 -7.51 13.65 -10.28
N CYS A 101 -7.98 12.40 -10.31
CA CYS A 101 -9.41 12.07 -10.26
C CYS A 101 -9.90 11.82 -8.85
N THR A 102 -9.04 11.31 -7.95
CA THR A 102 -9.43 10.85 -6.62
C THR A 102 -8.67 11.59 -5.52
N PRO A 103 -9.24 12.63 -4.90
CA PRO A 103 -8.66 13.28 -3.72
C PRO A 103 -8.28 12.26 -2.63
N GLY A 104 -7.10 12.45 -2.04
CA GLY A 104 -6.55 11.52 -1.04
C GLY A 104 -5.63 10.43 -1.60
N ILE A 105 -5.55 10.29 -2.93
CA ILE A 105 -4.58 9.40 -3.61
C ILE A 105 -3.30 10.18 -3.90
N ASP A 106 -2.15 9.56 -3.63
CA ASP A 106 -0.82 10.19 -3.81
C ASP A 106 -0.15 9.88 -5.15
N TYR A 107 -0.59 8.82 -5.83
CA TYR A 107 0.08 8.27 -6.99
C TYR A 107 -0.89 7.81 -8.07
N SER A 108 -0.67 8.26 -9.31
CA SER A 108 -1.37 7.74 -10.48
C SER A 108 -0.56 6.58 -11.05
N GLY A 109 -1.06 5.36 -10.89
CA GLY A 109 -0.38 4.13 -11.26
C GLY A 109 -1.00 3.41 -12.44
N GLY A 110 -0.38 2.28 -12.82
CA GLY A 110 -0.84 1.41 -13.90
C GLY A 110 0.31 0.57 -14.44
N SER A 111 1.39 1.20 -14.87
CA SER A 111 2.63 0.51 -15.21
C SER A 111 3.35 0.08 -13.92
N LEU A 112 3.52 -1.22 -13.74
CA LEU A 112 4.15 -1.80 -12.54
C LEU A 112 5.63 -1.40 -12.44
N GLY A 113 6.19 -1.47 -11.22
CA GLY A 113 7.58 -1.17 -10.93
C GLY A 113 7.91 0.28 -10.66
N GLN A 114 7.03 1.24 -11.01
CA GLN A 114 7.32 2.67 -10.90
C GLN A 114 7.04 3.23 -9.50
N GLY A 115 6.09 2.66 -8.77
CA GLY A 115 5.59 3.24 -7.51
C GLY A 115 6.67 3.39 -6.44
N LEU A 116 7.61 2.44 -6.33
CA LEU A 116 8.70 2.56 -5.35
C LEU A 116 9.60 3.75 -5.64
N SER A 117 9.87 4.06 -6.92
CA SER A 117 10.63 5.25 -7.32
C SER A 117 9.92 6.54 -6.92
N PHE A 118 8.59 6.62 -7.11
CA PHE A 118 7.78 7.76 -6.64
C PHE A 118 7.82 7.90 -5.12
N ALA A 119 7.62 6.81 -4.38
CA ALA A 119 7.68 6.81 -2.92
C ALA A 119 9.07 7.23 -2.42
N ALA A 120 10.14 6.76 -3.06
CA ALA A 120 11.51 7.16 -2.74
C ALA A 120 11.75 8.65 -3.00
N GLY A 121 11.20 9.20 -4.08
CA GLY A 121 11.24 10.63 -4.37
C GLY A 121 10.51 11.47 -3.31
N MET A 122 9.33 11.02 -2.86
CA MET A 122 8.58 11.68 -1.78
C MET A 122 9.35 11.62 -0.45
N ALA A 123 9.92 10.47 -0.10
CA ALA A 123 10.73 10.30 1.10
C ALA A 123 11.99 11.16 1.07
N MET A 124 12.66 11.27 -0.09
CA MET A 124 13.82 12.13 -0.29
C MET A 124 13.46 13.62 -0.15
N ALA A 125 12.34 14.05 -0.72
CA ALA A 125 11.88 15.42 -0.60
C ALA A 125 11.62 15.82 0.85
N GLU A 126 11.03 14.93 1.66
CA GLU A 126 10.82 15.16 3.09
C GLU A 126 12.15 15.22 3.86
N LYS A 127 13.05 14.29 3.57
CA LYS A 127 14.40 14.30 4.17
C LYS A 127 15.12 15.62 3.91
N LEU A 128 15.12 16.11 2.68
CA LEU A 128 15.73 17.39 2.33
C LEU A 128 15.09 18.56 3.06
N ARG A 129 13.75 18.53 3.25
CA ARG A 129 13.05 19.56 4.04
C ARG A 129 13.42 19.53 5.52
N SER A 130 13.51 18.36 6.13
CA SER A 130 13.92 18.18 7.51
C SER A 130 15.35 18.65 7.73
N ASP A 131 16.28 18.28 6.83
CA ASP A 131 17.67 18.74 6.86
C ASP A 131 17.78 20.27 6.71
N ALA A 132 16.95 20.90 5.87
CA ALA A 132 16.91 22.34 5.72
C ALA A 132 16.37 23.07 6.96
N ARG A 133 15.32 22.52 7.60
CA ARG A 133 14.79 23.03 8.88
C ARG A 133 15.85 22.97 9.99
N ALA A 134 16.53 21.83 10.12
CA ALA A 134 17.60 21.65 11.11
C ALA A 134 18.75 22.66 10.90
N LYS A 135 19.19 22.90 9.67
CA LYS A 135 20.21 23.91 9.36
C LYS A 135 19.75 25.34 9.69
N SER A 136 18.51 25.69 9.41
CA SER A 136 17.95 27.01 9.77
C SER A 136 17.88 27.21 11.27
N ALA A 137 17.50 26.20 12.03
CA ALA A 137 17.46 26.25 13.50
C ALA A 137 18.87 26.46 14.12
N VAL A 138 19.89 25.86 13.52
CA VAL A 138 21.30 26.06 13.93
C VAL A 138 21.77 27.51 13.70
N GLN A 139 21.38 28.13 12.59
CA GLN A 139 21.73 29.53 12.29
C GLN A 139 21.10 30.53 13.24
N THR A 140 19.99 30.20 13.90
CA THR A 140 19.34 31.06 14.90
C THR A 140 19.95 30.94 16.31
N GLY A 141 21.09 30.25 16.48
CA GLY A 141 21.88 30.24 17.73
C GLY A 141 21.35 29.34 18.82
N PHE A 142 20.32 28.53 18.58
CA PHE A 142 19.81 27.54 19.53
C PHE A 142 20.57 26.22 19.44
N ILE A 143 21.56 26.06 20.30
CA ILE A 143 22.26 24.84 20.77
C ILE A 143 22.71 23.82 19.69
N GLN A 144 23.89 24.04 19.17
CA GLN A 144 24.59 23.16 18.22
C GLN A 144 24.99 21.76 18.78
N ARG A 145 24.69 21.43 20.03
CA ARG A 145 25.17 20.21 20.71
C ARG A 145 24.17 19.03 20.74
N TYR A 146 22.93 19.23 20.36
CA TYR A 146 21.91 18.20 20.40
C TYR A 146 21.04 18.26 19.13
N ILE A 147 21.66 18.15 17.95
CA ILE A 147 20.87 17.86 16.76
C ILE A 147 20.46 16.40 16.86
N VAL A 148 19.45 16.16 17.66
CA VAL A 148 18.57 15.02 17.45
C VAL A 148 17.96 15.28 16.08
N ARG A 149 18.19 14.40 15.12
CA ARG A 149 17.56 14.46 13.81
C ARG A 149 16.06 14.49 14.06
N ASP A 150 15.41 15.60 13.77
CA ASP A 150 13.97 15.71 13.94
C ASP A 150 13.28 14.58 13.18
N GLU A 151 12.32 13.94 13.82
CA GLU A 151 11.47 12.96 13.11
C GLU A 151 10.92 13.62 11.84
N PRO A 152 10.85 12.87 10.72
CA PRO A 152 10.26 13.42 9.51
C PRO A 152 8.82 13.83 9.78
N SER A 153 8.39 14.95 9.25
CA SER A 153 7.00 15.39 9.41
C SER A 153 6.03 14.41 8.77
N CYS A 154 6.48 13.67 7.75
CA CYS A 154 5.73 12.58 7.12
C CYS A 154 6.65 11.44 6.63
N ARG A 155 6.07 10.25 6.52
CA ARG A 155 6.68 9.05 5.97
C ARG A 155 6.05 8.69 4.65
N SER A 156 6.76 7.92 3.84
CA SER A 156 6.26 7.38 2.57
C SER A 156 6.14 5.87 2.66
N TYR A 157 4.97 5.36 2.33
CA TYR A 157 4.64 3.94 2.30
C TYR A 157 4.39 3.53 0.85
N CYS A 158 4.91 2.37 0.46
CA CYS A 158 4.74 1.82 -0.88
C CYS A 158 4.28 0.37 -0.79
N VAL A 159 3.08 0.06 -1.28
CA VAL A 159 2.58 -1.32 -1.37
C VAL A 159 2.83 -1.85 -2.77
N LEU A 160 3.67 -2.89 -2.85
CA LEU A 160 4.08 -3.56 -4.07
C LEU A 160 3.44 -4.94 -4.18
N GLY A 161 3.28 -5.47 -5.40
CA GLY A 161 3.02 -6.88 -5.63
C GLY A 161 4.32 -7.66 -5.81
N ASP A 162 4.30 -8.96 -5.50
CA ASP A 162 5.45 -9.83 -5.74
C ASP A 162 5.76 -10.01 -7.23
N GLY A 163 4.76 -10.22 -8.08
CA GLY A 163 4.96 -10.23 -9.53
C GLY A 163 5.50 -8.91 -10.09
N GLU A 164 5.24 -7.80 -9.42
CA GLU A 164 5.79 -6.49 -9.75
C GLU A 164 7.31 -6.42 -9.51
N LEU A 165 7.85 -7.23 -8.61
CA LEU A 165 9.30 -7.28 -8.35
C LEU A 165 10.12 -7.88 -9.49
N HIS A 166 9.48 -8.38 -10.54
CA HIS A 166 10.14 -8.75 -11.79
C HIS A 166 10.63 -7.51 -12.57
N GLU A 167 10.09 -6.33 -12.28
CA GLU A 167 10.49 -5.07 -12.91
C GLU A 167 11.82 -4.55 -12.35
N GLY A 168 12.78 -4.26 -13.25
CA GLY A 168 14.10 -3.76 -12.87
C GLY A 168 14.08 -2.44 -12.09
N MET A 169 13.10 -1.58 -12.38
CA MET A 169 12.94 -0.27 -11.72
C MET A 169 12.73 -0.38 -10.19
N VAL A 170 12.15 -1.48 -9.71
CA VAL A 170 12.01 -1.71 -8.25
C VAL A 170 13.38 -1.80 -7.60
N TRP A 171 14.30 -2.54 -8.21
CA TRP A 171 15.65 -2.74 -7.68
C TRP A 171 16.53 -1.50 -7.83
N GLU A 172 16.35 -0.71 -8.90
CA GLU A 172 16.97 0.61 -9.05
C GLU A 172 16.53 1.56 -7.93
N ALA A 173 15.23 1.60 -7.64
CA ALA A 173 14.69 2.38 -6.53
C ALA A 173 15.19 1.88 -5.16
N ALA A 174 15.34 0.56 -5.00
CA ALA A 174 15.88 -0.04 -3.78
C ALA A 174 17.33 0.40 -3.52
N MET A 175 18.19 0.39 -4.56
CA MET A 175 19.56 0.91 -4.46
C MET A 175 19.59 2.40 -4.13
N PHE A 176 18.74 3.19 -4.78
CA PHE A 176 18.61 4.63 -4.52
C PHE A 176 18.22 4.90 -3.06
N ALA A 177 17.19 4.25 -2.56
CA ALA A 177 16.69 4.45 -1.21
C ALA A 177 17.77 4.12 -0.14
N ALA A 178 18.49 3.02 -0.32
CA ALA A 178 19.59 2.64 0.56
C ALA A 178 20.77 3.63 0.50
N LYS A 179 21.18 4.03 -0.72
CA LYS A 179 22.25 5.02 -0.95
C LYS A 179 21.97 6.33 -0.21
N TYR A 180 20.74 6.81 -0.27
CA TYR A 180 20.36 8.08 0.33
C TYR A 180 19.81 7.93 1.75
N LYS A 181 19.85 6.70 2.31
CA LYS A 181 19.47 6.43 3.70
C LYS A 181 18.06 6.94 4.00
N LEU A 182 17.09 6.53 3.17
CA LEU A 182 15.69 6.96 3.28
C LEU A 182 14.97 6.12 4.35
N ASP A 183 15.31 6.35 5.60
CA ASP A 183 14.73 5.64 6.74
C ASP A 183 13.28 6.05 7.07
N ASN A 184 12.74 7.02 6.34
CA ASN A 184 11.35 7.42 6.28
C ASN A 184 10.57 6.77 5.11
N LEU A 185 11.17 5.79 4.40
CA LEU A 185 10.52 4.99 3.36
C LEU A 185 10.27 3.58 3.88
N ILE A 186 9.02 3.13 3.76
CA ILE A 186 8.56 1.79 4.10
C ILE A 186 7.93 1.14 2.86
N ALA A 187 8.53 0.06 2.38
CA ALA A 187 7.97 -0.80 1.35
C ALA A 187 7.25 -1.98 1.99
N ILE A 188 6.10 -2.36 1.46
CA ILE A 188 5.33 -3.54 1.89
C ILE A 188 5.08 -4.37 0.65
N VAL A 189 5.64 -5.56 0.59
CA VAL A 189 5.47 -6.50 -0.51
C VAL A 189 4.30 -7.42 -0.19
N ASP A 190 3.23 -7.34 -0.97
CA ASP A 190 2.15 -8.32 -0.99
C ASP A 190 2.68 -9.60 -1.64
N TYR A 191 3.27 -10.48 -0.80
CA TYR A 191 3.89 -11.72 -1.24
C TYR A 191 2.86 -12.85 -1.29
N ASN A 192 1.94 -12.75 -2.24
CA ASN A 192 0.87 -13.73 -2.47
C ASN A 192 1.29 -14.89 -3.37
N LYS A 193 2.51 -14.88 -3.93
CA LYS A 193 3.16 -15.92 -4.73
C LYS A 193 2.58 -16.14 -6.12
N PHE A 194 1.74 -15.19 -6.60
CA PHE A 194 1.12 -15.28 -7.92
C PHE A 194 1.22 -13.98 -8.70
N SER A 195 1.82 -14.04 -9.89
CA SER A 195 1.73 -13.00 -10.91
C SER A 195 0.41 -13.09 -11.68
N LEU A 196 0.29 -12.38 -12.82
CA LEU A 196 -0.84 -12.51 -13.73
C LEU A 196 -0.91 -13.91 -14.34
N ASP A 197 0.24 -14.43 -14.80
CA ASP A 197 0.32 -15.62 -15.66
C ASP A 197 0.54 -16.92 -14.87
N GLY A 198 0.71 -16.85 -13.55
CA GLY A 198 0.90 -18.03 -12.72
C GLY A 198 1.75 -17.80 -11.47
N PRO A 199 2.17 -18.88 -10.80
CA PRO A 199 3.03 -18.82 -9.63
C PRO A 199 4.35 -18.09 -9.93
N THR A 200 4.76 -17.16 -9.05
CA THR A 200 5.99 -16.37 -9.28
C THR A 200 7.23 -17.22 -9.41
N ASN A 201 7.32 -18.33 -8.69
CA ASN A 201 8.45 -19.27 -8.79
C ASN A 201 8.53 -20.03 -10.13
N ALA A 202 7.39 -20.16 -10.84
CA ALA A 202 7.35 -20.80 -12.16
C ALA A 202 7.59 -19.80 -13.30
N ILE A 203 7.16 -18.54 -13.11
CA ILE A 203 7.32 -17.47 -14.11
C ILE A 203 8.72 -16.86 -14.03
N MET A 204 9.11 -16.34 -12.87
CA MET A 204 10.45 -15.85 -12.57
C MET A 204 10.67 -15.88 -11.06
N ASN A 205 11.54 -16.78 -10.61
CA ASN A 205 11.78 -17.01 -9.20
C ASN A 205 12.35 -15.77 -8.49
N LEU A 206 11.65 -15.32 -7.46
CA LEU A 206 12.08 -14.20 -6.64
C LEU A 206 13.05 -14.60 -5.51
N GLU A 207 13.09 -15.88 -5.15
CA GLU A 207 13.90 -16.33 -4.02
C GLU A 207 15.43 -16.29 -4.30
N PRO A 208 16.24 -16.02 -3.28
CA PRO A 208 15.88 -15.70 -1.90
C PRO A 208 15.47 -14.22 -1.76
N LEU A 209 14.18 -13.93 -1.61
CA LEU A 209 13.63 -12.57 -1.67
C LEU A 209 14.13 -11.69 -0.52
N VAL A 210 14.08 -12.21 0.70
CA VAL A 210 14.52 -11.50 1.92
C VAL A 210 16.00 -11.10 1.81
N ASP A 211 16.85 -12.02 1.33
CA ASP A 211 18.28 -11.77 1.22
C ASP A 211 18.60 -10.76 0.11
N LYS A 212 17.83 -10.74 -0.98
CA LYS A 212 17.95 -9.70 -2.01
C LYS A 212 17.72 -8.31 -1.43
N TRP A 213 16.62 -8.08 -0.71
CA TRP A 213 16.34 -6.80 -0.07
C TRP A 213 17.41 -6.43 0.96
N LYS A 214 17.87 -7.38 1.78
CA LYS A 214 18.96 -7.15 2.74
C LYS A 214 20.26 -6.78 2.03
N ALA A 215 20.60 -7.44 0.92
CA ALA A 215 21.80 -7.16 0.13
C ALA A 215 21.76 -5.75 -0.50
N PHE A 216 20.58 -5.21 -0.80
CA PHE A 216 20.39 -3.82 -1.19
C PHE A 216 20.47 -2.82 -0.01
N GLY A 217 20.71 -3.28 1.22
CA GLY A 217 20.89 -2.41 2.38
C GLY A 217 19.60 -2.02 3.11
N TRP A 218 18.52 -2.74 2.90
CA TRP A 218 17.24 -2.53 3.57
C TRP A 218 17.15 -3.29 4.90
N TRP A 219 16.43 -2.74 5.85
CA TRP A 219 15.95 -3.49 7.00
C TRP A 219 14.71 -4.29 6.59
N VAL A 220 14.70 -5.61 6.84
CA VAL A 220 13.68 -6.49 6.30
C VAL A 220 13.07 -7.34 7.41
N ILE A 221 11.74 -7.46 7.39
CA ILE A 221 10.98 -8.38 8.24
C ILE A 221 9.95 -9.13 7.41
N GLU A 222 9.72 -10.40 7.76
CA GLU A 222 8.60 -11.19 7.23
C GLU A 222 7.44 -11.17 8.23
N ILE A 223 6.22 -11.02 7.73
CA ILE A 223 5.00 -10.98 8.54
C ILE A 223 3.90 -11.81 7.87
N ASP A 224 2.95 -12.29 8.64
CA ASP A 224 1.66 -12.73 8.13
C ASP A 224 0.83 -11.48 7.76
N GLY A 225 0.60 -11.28 6.44
CA GLY A 225 -0.12 -10.12 5.92
C GLY A 225 -1.62 -10.13 6.23
N HIS A 226 -2.15 -11.25 6.72
CA HIS A 226 -3.54 -11.38 7.16
C HIS A 226 -3.73 -11.26 8.68
N ASP A 227 -2.64 -11.26 9.45
CA ASP A 227 -2.68 -10.97 10.89
C ASP A 227 -2.56 -9.45 11.11
N LEU A 228 -3.71 -8.80 11.34
CA LEU A 228 -3.79 -7.36 11.62
C LEU A 228 -2.87 -6.90 12.76
N ARG A 229 -2.60 -7.77 13.73
CA ARG A 229 -1.71 -7.44 14.85
C ARG A 229 -0.26 -7.42 14.38
N GLN A 230 0.18 -8.44 13.63
CA GLN A 230 1.55 -8.47 13.09
C GLN A 230 1.79 -7.29 12.13
N VAL A 231 0.80 -6.96 11.28
CA VAL A 231 0.90 -5.81 10.38
C VAL A 231 1.03 -4.50 11.17
N ALA A 232 0.19 -4.28 12.19
CA ALA A 232 0.23 -3.08 13.02
C ALA A 232 1.54 -2.97 13.80
N ASP A 233 1.97 -4.06 14.46
CA ASP A 233 3.22 -4.11 15.24
C ASP A 233 4.46 -3.83 14.34
N ALA A 234 4.46 -4.34 13.10
CA ALA A 234 5.53 -4.09 12.13
C ALA A 234 5.59 -2.61 11.71
N LEU A 235 4.42 -1.99 11.45
CA LEU A 235 4.33 -0.57 11.12
C LEU A 235 4.84 0.31 12.27
N ASP A 236 4.43 0.01 13.51
CA ASP A 236 4.89 0.72 14.69
C ASP A 236 6.39 0.53 14.93
N LEU A 237 6.92 -0.69 14.68
CA LEU A 237 8.34 -0.97 14.78
C LEU A 237 9.15 -0.17 13.75
N ALA A 238 8.66 -0.05 12.52
CA ALA A 238 9.32 0.76 11.48
C ALA A 238 9.50 2.23 11.91
N CYS A 239 8.52 2.78 12.63
CA CYS A 239 8.62 4.14 13.16
C CYS A 239 9.66 4.25 14.28
N ARG A 240 9.68 3.26 15.19
CA ARG A 240 10.68 3.21 16.27
C ARG A 240 12.11 3.04 15.76
N LEU A 241 12.29 2.43 14.59
CA LEU A 241 13.60 2.27 13.93
C LEU A 241 14.01 3.49 13.09
N TYR A 242 13.29 4.61 13.18
CA TYR A 242 13.74 5.85 12.56
C TYR A 242 15.10 6.28 13.14
N GLY A 243 16.03 6.70 12.28
CA GLY A 243 17.40 7.05 12.67
C GLY A 243 18.41 5.93 12.50
N ASP A 244 18.00 4.72 12.12
CA ASP A 244 18.91 3.61 11.77
C ASP A 244 19.50 3.73 10.35
N TYR A 245 19.04 4.76 9.60
CA TYR A 245 19.51 5.11 8.25
C TYR A 245 19.22 4.07 7.16
N ARG A 246 18.37 3.09 7.42
CA ARG A 246 17.95 2.08 6.43
C ARG A 246 16.48 2.26 6.05
N PRO A 247 16.13 2.20 4.78
CA PRO A 247 14.73 1.99 4.38
C PRO A 247 14.22 0.64 4.90
N LYS A 248 12.91 0.49 5.09
CA LYS A 248 12.28 -0.71 5.65
C LYS A 248 11.48 -1.44 4.58
N CYS A 249 11.58 -2.78 4.56
CA CYS A 249 10.80 -3.63 3.69
C CYS A 249 10.10 -4.71 4.51
N PHE A 250 8.79 -4.80 4.38
CA PHE A 250 7.99 -5.89 4.94
C PHE A 250 7.64 -6.86 3.83
N ILE A 251 8.00 -8.12 3.98
CA ILE A 251 7.54 -9.21 3.13
C ILE A 251 6.29 -9.77 3.80
N ALA A 252 5.13 -9.34 3.34
CA ALA A 252 3.85 -9.74 3.89
C ALA A 252 3.37 -11.00 3.15
N HIS A 253 3.44 -12.15 3.83
CA HIS A 253 2.90 -13.40 3.32
C HIS A 253 1.38 -13.32 3.28
N THR A 254 0.81 -13.43 2.10
CA THR A 254 -0.62 -13.26 1.84
C THR A 254 -1.16 -14.38 0.95
N VAL A 255 -2.48 -14.41 0.80
CA VAL A 255 -3.19 -15.32 -0.11
C VAL A 255 -3.96 -14.47 -1.13
N LYS A 256 -3.71 -14.71 -2.41
CA LYS A 256 -4.42 -14.02 -3.49
C LYS A 256 -5.91 -14.37 -3.45
N GLY A 257 -6.78 -13.38 -3.33
CA GLY A 257 -8.23 -13.59 -3.20
C GLY A 257 -8.72 -13.84 -1.78
N HIS A 258 -7.89 -13.59 -0.76
CA HIS A 258 -8.14 -13.94 0.64
C HIS A 258 -9.55 -13.59 1.13
N GLY A 259 -10.20 -14.58 1.74
CA GLY A 259 -11.54 -14.45 2.28
C GLY A 259 -12.68 -14.76 1.31
N ILE A 260 -12.37 -14.97 0.01
CA ILE A 260 -13.34 -15.33 -1.03
C ILE A 260 -12.93 -16.69 -1.63
N PRO A 261 -13.55 -17.82 -1.20
CA PRO A 261 -13.10 -19.15 -1.57
C PRO A 261 -12.95 -19.38 -3.08
N ALA A 262 -13.90 -18.90 -3.89
CA ALA A 262 -13.81 -19.02 -5.35
C ALA A 262 -12.61 -18.27 -5.94
N TRP A 263 -12.23 -17.12 -5.36
CA TRP A 263 -11.10 -16.32 -5.85
C TRP A 263 -9.75 -16.84 -5.34
N GLU A 264 -9.73 -17.39 -4.13
CA GLU A 264 -8.53 -18.09 -3.60
C GLU A 264 -8.20 -19.32 -4.45
N ALA A 265 -9.21 -20.16 -4.76
CA ALA A 265 -9.03 -21.39 -5.51
C ALA A 265 -8.53 -21.15 -6.95
N GLU A 266 -8.97 -20.07 -7.58
CA GLU A 266 -8.57 -19.70 -8.94
C GLU A 266 -7.36 -18.77 -8.98
N HIS A 267 -6.81 -18.36 -7.83
CA HIS A 267 -5.78 -17.31 -7.73
C HIS A 267 -6.11 -16.09 -8.58
N LEU A 268 -7.37 -15.67 -8.50
CA LEU A 268 -7.97 -14.68 -9.39
C LEU A 268 -7.10 -13.42 -9.50
N HIS A 269 -6.73 -13.03 -10.72
CA HIS A 269 -6.10 -11.74 -10.96
C HIS A 269 -7.12 -10.68 -11.37
N LEU A 270 -7.64 -10.78 -12.58
CA LEU A 270 -8.71 -9.94 -13.12
C LEU A 270 -9.96 -10.81 -13.36
N GLY A 271 -11.01 -10.53 -12.62
CA GLY A 271 -12.29 -11.22 -12.81
C GLY A 271 -13.26 -10.43 -13.68
N ARG A 272 -14.13 -11.15 -14.41
CA ARG A 272 -15.23 -10.60 -15.20
C ARG A 272 -16.45 -11.53 -15.15
N GLY A 273 -17.65 -10.94 -15.17
CA GLY A 273 -18.90 -11.69 -15.31
C GLY A 273 -19.12 -12.72 -14.18
N GLU A 274 -19.33 -13.99 -14.53
CA GLU A 274 -19.73 -15.03 -13.58
C GLU A 274 -18.72 -15.30 -12.45
N VAL A 275 -17.41 -15.19 -12.72
CA VAL A 275 -16.39 -15.38 -11.69
C VAL A 275 -16.52 -14.30 -10.60
N ILE A 276 -16.75 -13.05 -11.02
CA ILE A 276 -16.99 -11.95 -10.09
C ILE A 276 -18.30 -12.15 -9.34
N LYS A 277 -19.39 -12.50 -10.01
CA LYS A 277 -20.71 -12.73 -9.37
C LYS A 277 -20.63 -13.81 -8.29
N LYS A 278 -20.00 -14.95 -8.62
CA LYS A 278 -19.82 -16.05 -7.67
C LYS A 278 -19.05 -15.60 -6.43
N GLY A 279 -17.90 -14.95 -6.60
CA GLY A 279 -17.11 -14.47 -5.49
C GLY A 279 -17.82 -13.38 -4.67
N VAL A 280 -18.56 -12.47 -5.29
CA VAL A 280 -19.39 -11.47 -4.60
C VAL A 280 -20.47 -12.16 -3.75
N GLN A 281 -21.12 -13.18 -4.28
CA GLN A 281 -22.13 -13.94 -3.54
C GLN A 281 -21.50 -14.62 -2.32
N GLU A 282 -20.44 -15.40 -2.51
CA GLU A 282 -19.72 -16.10 -1.41
C GLU A 282 -19.22 -15.12 -0.36
N GLY A 283 -18.66 -13.98 -0.77
CA GLY A 283 -18.18 -12.96 0.14
C GLY A 283 -19.30 -12.30 0.93
N ARG A 284 -20.44 -11.99 0.30
CA ARG A 284 -21.60 -11.44 1.01
C ARG A 284 -22.17 -12.41 2.02
N GLU A 285 -22.28 -13.70 1.70
CA GLU A 285 -22.72 -14.74 2.64
C GLU A 285 -21.77 -14.82 3.84
N ARG A 286 -20.46 -14.73 3.62
CA ARG A 286 -19.45 -14.81 4.67
C ARG A 286 -19.38 -13.58 5.58
N TYR A 287 -19.62 -12.40 5.04
CA TYR A 287 -19.43 -11.11 5.75
C TYR A 287 -20.75 -10.35 6.01
N ALA A 288 -21.91 -10.99 5.81
CA ALA A 288 -23.24 -10.37 5.96
C ALA A 288 -23.51 -9.85 7.38
N ASP A 289 -23.03 -10.55 8.40
CA ASP A 289 -23.33 -10.29 9.81
C ASP A 289 -22.15 -9.64 10.58
N LEU A 290 -21.12 -9.18 9.87
CA LEU A 290 -19.91 -8.62 10.46
C LEU A 290 -19.75 -7.12 10.19
#